data_c2dd761921bfd5f0184431907dd8f6a3
#
_entry.id   c2dd761921bfd5f0184431907dd8f6a3
#
_cell.length_a   1.000
_cell.length_b   1.000
_cell.length_c   1.000
_cell.angle_alpha   90.00
_cell.angle_beta   90.00
_cell.angle_gamma   90.00
#
_symmetry.space_group_name_H-M   'P 1'
#
loop_
_entity.id
_entity.type
_entity.pdbx_description
1 polymer ?
#
loop_
_entity_poly.entity_id
_entity_poly.type
_entity_poly.pdbx_seq_one_letter_code
_entity_poly.pdbx_strand_id
1 'polypeptide(L)'
;MKKICLLIVAFCLVLLTGCAPQNDASQSSGSSGAYAVVTDDRGTVVTLARKPQRVVVLSTSLLNFAAAVDGDLAGRATVKAEDGSLPEKYQQVPDVGPVYNVSLETVLACQPDLVIASADHHEKLAAQLEESHIPVLVLKTKTYDDVKRNLEVIGKVYG
;
A
#
# COMPACT_ATOMS: atom_id res chain seq x y z
N MET A 1 19.97 6.57 69.99
CA MET A 1 19.52 7.16 68.70
C MET A 1 20.37 6.69 67.48
N LYS A 2 21.70 6.54 67.61
CA LYS A 2 22.53 6.09 66.45
C LYS A 2 22.29 4.64 65.98
N LYS A 3 21.86 3.70 66.82
CA LYS A 3 21.61 2.29 66.49
C LYS A 3 20.27 2.05 65.78
N ILE A 4 19.29 2.94 65.96
CA ILE A 4 17.98 2.86 65.30
C ILE A 4 18.06 3.35 63.84
N CYS A 5 18.90 4.38 63.56
CA CYS A 5 19.15 4.82 62.19
C CYS A 5 19.85 3.76 61.31
N LEU A 6 20.74 2.95 61.95
CA LEU A 6 21.46 1.90 61.20
C LEU A 6 20.54 0.75 60.75
N LEU A 7 19.52 0.42 61.56
CA LEU A 7 18.53 -0.62 61.22
C LEU A 7 17.53 -0.17 60.14
N ILE A 8 17.18 1.11 60.08
CA ILE A 8 16.30 1.66 59.07
C ILE A 8 17.00 1.71 57.69
N VAL A 9 18.30 2.05 57.67
CA VAL A 9 19.09 2.04 56.43
C VAL A 9 19.29 0.61 55.86
N ALA A 10 19.47 -0.39 56.77
CA ALA A 10 19.59 -1.79 56.36
C ALA A 10 18.27 -2.38 55.82
N PHE A 11 17.10 -1.90 56.31
CA PHE A 11 15.78 -2.36 55.86
C PHE A 11 15.36 -1.78 54.50
N CYS A 12 15.81 -0.56 54.17
CA CYS A 12 15.55 0.06 52.85
C CYS A 12 16.35 -0.55 51.71
N LEU A 13 17.46 -1.27 51.99
CA LEU A 13 18.30 -1.86 50.93
C LEU A 13 17.80 -3.22 50.41
N VAL A 14 16.84 -3.86 51.09
CA VAL A 14 16.31 -5.20 50.72
C VAL A 14 15.10 -5.14 49.81
N LEU A 15 14.51 -3.96 49.57
CA LEU A 15 13.30 -3.81 48.73
C LEU A 15 13.58 -3.45 47.25
N LEU A 16 14.84 -3.51 46.79
CA LEU A 16 15.25 -3.17 45.41
C LEU A 16 15.59 -4.39 44.55
N THR A 17 15.25 -5.61 44.98
CA THR A 17 15.40 -6.81 44.15
C THR A 17 14.04 -7.33 43.69
N GLY A 18 13.55 -6.89 42.56
CA GLY A 18 12.40 -7.57 41.99
C GLY A 18 11.51 -6.73 41.10
N CYS A 19 12.00 -6.29 39.98
CA CYS A 19 11.21 -6.18 38.73
C CYS A 19 12.19 -6.17 37.57
N ALA A 20 12.55 -7.37 37.11
CA ALA A 20 13.02 -7.52 35.74
C ALA A 20 11.79 -7.36 34.86
N PRO A 21 11.76 -6.40 33.91
CA PRO A 21 10.77 -6.46 32.86
C PRO A 21 11.11 -7.65 31.99
N GLN A 22 10.27 -8.68 32.00
CA GLN A 22 10.23 -9.65 30.93
C GLN A 22 9.91 -8.88 29.65
N ASN A 23 10.94 -8.75 28.83
CA ASN A 23 10.81 -8.34 27.45
C ASN A 23 10.13 -9.49 26.71
N ASP A 24 8.81 -9.60 26.79
CA ASP A 24 8.03 -10.23 25.75
C ASP A 24 8.09 -9.31 24.55
N ALA A 25 9.12 -9.56 23.73
CA ALA A 25 9.25 -8.99 22.41
C ALA A 25 8.17 -9.59 21.49
N SER A 26 6.91 -9.31 21.78
CA SER A 26 5.88 -9.20 20.75
C SER A 26 6.17 -7.90 20.03
N GLN A 27 7.00 -7.98 18.99
CA GLN A 27 7.10 -6.92 18.00
C GLN A 27 5.74 -6.78 17.28
N SER A 28 4.79 -6.19 17.95
CA SER A 28 3.74 -5.45 17.31
C SER A 28 4.41 -4.24 16.69
N SER A 29 4.75 -4.34 15.41
CA SER A 29 5.10 -3.21 14.56
C SER A 29 3.88 -2.29 14.54
N GLY A 30 3.72 -1.47 15.57
CA GLY A 30 2.75 -0.41 15.61
C GLY A 30 3.11 0.62 14.54
N SER A 31 2.56 0.46 13.34
CA SER A 31 2.50 1.55 12.38
C SER A 31 1.50 2.55 12.93
N SER A 32 2.01 3.56 13.61
CA SER A 32 1.22 4.69 14.08
C SER A 32 0.56 5.37 12.87
N GLY A 33 -0.72 5.08 12.61
CA GLY A 33 -1.59 5.92 11.82
C GLY A 33 -1.66 5.67 10.30
N ALA A 34 -0.93 4.72 9.71
CA ALA A 34 -1.09 4.40 8.29
C ALA A 34 -2.28 3.44 8.07
N TYR A 35 -3.12 3.72 7.07
CA TYR A 35 -4.21 2.84 6.64
C TYR A 35 -3.68 1.51 6.08
N ALA A 36 -2.69 1.59 5.20
CA ALA A 36 -2.01 0.42 4.65
C ALA A 36 -0.54 0.72 4.35
N VAL A 37 0.31 -0.30 4.52
CA VAL A 37 1.70 -0.29 4.07
C VAL A 37 1.88 -1.50 3.17
N VAL A 38 2.26 -1.28 1.93
CA VAL A 38 2.45 -2.33 0.92
C VAL A 38 3.80 -2.16 0.23
N THR A 39 4.44 -3.27 -0.11
CA THR A 39 5.67 -3.27 -0.90
C THR A 39 5.34 -3.67 -2.32
N ASP A 40 5.76 -2.87 -3.29
CA ASP A 40 5.57 -3.14 -4.71
C ASP A 40 6.65 -4.07 -5.29
N ASP A 41 6.55 -4.41 -6.57
CA ASP A 41 7.48 -5.32 -7.23
C ASP A 41 8.84 -4.72 -7.58
N ARG A 42 9.04 -3.43 -7.32
CA ARG A 42 10.34 -2.75 -7.34
C ARG A 42 11.05 -2.84 -5.97
N GLY A 43 10.35 -3.33 -4.93
CA GLY A 43 10.79 -3.30 -3.54
C GLY A 43 10.52 -1.95 -2.86
N THR A 44 9.75 -1.06 -3.50
CA THR A 44 9.36 0.23 -2.93
C THR A 44 8.25 0.05 -1.91
N VAL A 45 8.41 0.61 -0.72
CA VAL A 45 7.40 0.62 0.32
C VAL A 45 6.47 1.81 0.11
N VAL A 46 5.21 1.54 -0.21
CA VAL A 46 4.17 2.55 -0.38
C VAL A 46 3.31 2.59 0.87
N THR A 47 3.28 3.76 1.51
CA THR A 47 2.50 3.99 2.73
C THR A 47 1.28 4.83 2.39
N LEU A 48 0.10 4.28 2.63
CA LEU A 48 -1.17 4.95 2.43
C LEU A 48 -1.67 5.46 3.80
N ALA A 49 -1.73 6.77 3.98
CA ALA A 49 -2.20 7.37 5.24
C ALA A 49 -3.70 7.16 5.47
N ARG A 50 -4.47 6.99 4.41
CA ARG A 50 -5.92 6.74 4.40
C ARG A 50 -6.28 5.80 3.25
N LYS A 51 -7.49 5.22 3.29
CA LYS A 51 -8.04 4.43 2.17
C LYS A 51 -8.11 5.32 0.92
N PRO A 52 -7.49 4.89 -0.20
CA PRO A 52 -7.55 5.64 -1.45
C PRO A 52 -8.99 5.79 -1.93
N GLN A 53 -9.33 6.98 -2.44
CA GLN A 53 -10.65 7.30 -2.95
C GLN A 53 -10.64 7.49 -4.48
N ARG A 54 -9.46 7.73 -5.06
CA ARG A 54 -9.29 8.05 -6.48
C ARG A 54 -8.15 7.22 -7.07
N VAL A 55 -8.43 5.93 -7.21
CA VAL A 55 -7.45 4.97 -7.76
C VAL A 55 -7.49 5.01 -9.29
N VAL A 56 -6.34 5.13 -9.93
CA VAL A 56 -6.17 4.98 -11.38
C VAL A 56 -5.39 3.70 -11.67
N VAL A 57 -5.90 2.86 -12.58
CA VAL A 57 -5.26 1.59 -12.96
C VAL A 57 -4.82 1.64 -14.42
N LEU A 58 -3.52 1.45 -14.66
CA LEU A 58 -2.88 1.68 -15.96
C LEU A 58 -2.74 0.41 -16.82
N SER A 59 -3.29 -0.74 -16.43
CA SER A 59 -3.14 -1.99 -17.16
C SER A 59 -4.41 -2.82 -17.10
N THR A 60 -4.80 -3.43 -18.22
CA THR A 60 -5.97 -4.32 -18.33
C THR A 60 -5.89 -5.49 -17.34
N SER A 61 -4.73 -6.13 -17.21
CA SER A 61 -4.55 -7.22 -16.25
C SER A 61 -4.81 -6.77 -14.80
N LEU A 62 -4.33 -5.57 -14.44
CA LEU A 62 -4.51 -5.03 -13.10
C LEU A 62 -5.95 -4.54 -12.84
N LEU A 63 -6.70 -4.17 -13.88
CA LEU A 63 -8.14 -3.88 -13.78
C LEU A 63 -8.93 -5.10 -13.28
N ASN A 64 -8.56 -6.30 -13.72
CA ASN A 64 -9.23 -7.52 -13.31
C ASN A 64 -9.04 -7.78 -11.80
N PHE A 65 -7.89 -7.44 -11.23
CA PHE A 65 -7.66 -7.56 -9.78
C PHE A 65 -8.48 -6.52 -9.00
N ALA A 66 -8.54 -5.26 -9.49
CA ALA A 66 -9.39 -4.25 -8.87
C ALA A 66 -10.88 -4.66 -8.92
N ALA A 67 -11.33 -5.24 -10.03
CA ALA A 67 -12.70 -5.76 -10.15
C ALA A 67 -12.97 -6.95 -9.22
N ALA A 68 -11.99 -7.84 -9.04
CA ALA A 68 -12.12 -9.02 -8.17
C ALA A 68 -12.32 -8.65 -6.68
N VAL A 69 -11.85 -7.49 -6.26
CA VAL A 69 -12.05 -6.95 -4.90
C VAL A 69 -13.12 -5.84 -4.85
N ASP A 70 -13.93 -5.74 -5.89
CA ASP A 70 -14.97 -4.71 -6.04
C ASP A 70 -14.47 -3.25 -5.87
N GLY A 71 -13.22 -3.01 -6.25
CA GLY A 71 -12.59 -1.70 -6.12
C GLY A 71 -13.19 -0.63 -7.05
N ASP A 72 -13.30 0.61 -6.57
CA ASP A 72 -13.73 1.75 -7.38
C ASP A 72 -12.53 2.43 -8.03
N LEU A 73 -12.75 3.01 -9.23
CA LEU A 73 -11.69 3.65 -10.02
C LEU A 73 -12.06 5.08 -10.39
N ALA A 74 -11.06 5.97 -10.40
CA ALA A 74 -11.16 7.32 -10.94
C ALA A 74 -10.66 7.41 -12.39
N GLY A 75 -9.90 6.42 -12.85
CA GLY A 75 -9.41 6.32 -14.23
C GLY A 75 -8.91 4.91 -14.53
N ARG A 76 -8.92 4.51 -15.78
CA ARG A 76 -8.52 3.18 -16.23
C ARG A 76 -7.80 3.19 -17.57
N ALA A 77 -6.94 2.20 -17.79
CA ALA A 77 -6.39 1.96 -19.12
C ALA A 77 -7.49 1.60 -20.12
N THR A 78 -7.24 1.88 -21.41
CA THR A 78 -8.08 1.39 -22.51
C THR A 78 -8.08 -0.14 -22.51
N VAL A 79 -9.28 -0.73 -22.55
CA VAL A 79 -9.47 -2.17 -22.74
C VAL A 79 -9.94 -2.39 -24.18
N LYS A 80 -9.14 -3.14 -24.95
CA LYS A 80 -9.53 -3.54 -26.31
C LYS A 80 -10.38 -4.81 -26.26
N ALA A 81 -11.21 -5.00 -27.28
CA ALA A 81 -12.08 -6.18 -27.37
C ALA A 81 -11.31 -7.51 -27.32
N GLU A 82 -10.10 -7.56 -27.88
CA GLU A 82 -9.21 -8.71 -27.82
C GLU A 82 -8.63 -9.01 -26.44
N ASP A 83 -8.56 -8.01 -25.54
CA ASP A 83 -8.03 -8.14 -24.19
C ASP A 83 -9.08 -8.61 -23.17
N GLY A 84 -10.31 -8.84 -23.61
CA GLY A 84 -11.45 -9.24 -22.79
C GLY A 84 -12.53 -8.17 -22.66
N SER A 85 -13.56 -8.46 -21.87
CA SER A 85 -14.63 -7.51 -21.61
C SER A 85 -14.29 -6.60 -20.43
N LEU A 86 -14.49 -5.29 -20.61
CA LEU A 86 -14.44 -4.33 -19.53
C LEU A 86 -15.60 -4.60 -18.55
N PRO A 87 -15.35 -4.78 -17.24
CA PRO A 87 -16.40 -4.90 -16.25
C PRO A 87 -17.40 -3.75 -16.34
N GLU A 88 -18.70 -4.05 -16.19
CA GLU A 88 -19.78 -3.06 -16.35
C GLU A 88 -19.56 -1.82 -15.50
N LYS A 89 -19.15 -2.00 -14.24
CA LYS A 89 -18.87 -0.89 -13.30
C LYS A 89 -17.80 0.08 -13.80
N TYR A 90 -16.92 -0.33 -14.71
CA TYR A 90 -15.83 0.50 -15.24
C TYR A 90 -16.12 1.14 -16.61
N GLN A 91 -17.28 0.86 -17.21
CA GLN A 91 -17.63 1.41 -18.53
C GLN A 91 -17.69 2.94 -18.56
N GLN A 92 -18.10 3.55 -17.46
CA GLN A 92 -18.20 5.00 -17.32
C GLN A 92 -16.96 5.64 -16.68
N VAL A 93 -15.96 4.84 -16.30
CA VAL A 93 -14.72 5.35 -15.73
C VAL A 93 -13.86 5.98 -16.83
N PRO A 94 -13.30 7.19 -16.61
CA PRO A 94 -12.45 7.87 -17.58
C PRO A 94 -11.32 6.99 -18.12
N ASP A 95 -11.15 6.99 -19.43
CA ASP A 95 -10.09 6.28 -20.14
C ASP A 95 -8.82 7.16 -20.17
N VAL A 96 -7.70 6.65 -19.64
CA VAL A 96 -6.42 7.39 -19.58
C VAL A 96 -5.47 7.01 -20.71
N GLY A 97 -5.92 6.18 -21.64
CA GLY A 97 -5.17 5.76 -22.80
C GLY A 97 -4.73 4.29 -22.78
N PRO A 98 -4.22 3.80 -23.91
CA PRO A 98 -3.78 2.42 -24.04
C PRO A 98 -2.54 2.14 -23.17
N VAL A 99 -2.42 0.91 -22.67
CA VAL A 99 -1.36 0.45 -21.76
C VAL A 99 0.05 0.89 -22.19
N TYR A 100 0.35 0.85 -23.49
CA TYR A 100 1.67 1.21 -24.02
C TYR A 100 1.90 2.72 -24.22
N ASN A 101 0.87 3.54 -24.08
CA ASN A 101 0.92 4.98 -24.35
C ASN A 101 -0.03 5.76 -23.45
N VAL A 102 0.08 5.54 -22.14
CA VAL A 102 -0.66 6.33 -21.15
C VAL A 102 -0.03 7.70 -21.02
N SER A 103 -0.85 8.76 -21.08
CA SER A 103 -0.38 10.13 -20.90
C SER A 103 -0.38 10.53 -19.43
N LEU A 104 0.73 11.12 -18.96
CA LEU A 104 0.81 11.70 -17.62
C LEU A 104 -0.32 12.70 -17.36
N GLU A 105 -0.63 13.55 -18.35
CA GLU A 105 -1.66 14.59 -18.24
C GLU A 105 -3.06 13.99 -18.02
N THR A 106 -3.40 12.90 -18.74
CA THR A 106 -4.70 12.24 -18.59
C THR A 106 -4.83 11.55 -17.24
N VAL A 107 -3.74 10.99 -16.72
CA VAL A 107 -3.70 10.42 -15.37
C VAL A 107 -3.90 11.52 -14.32
N LEU A 108 -3.16 12.63 -14.44
CA LEU A 108 -3.26 13.77 -13.51
C LEU A 108 -4.66 14.42 -13.55
N ALA A 109 -5.31 14.46 -14.70
CA ALA A 109 -6.69 14.97 -14.84
C ALA A 109 -7.71 14.17 -14.01
N CYS A 110 -7.41 12.88 -13.75
CA CYS A 110 -8.21 12.05 -12.84
C CYS A 110 -8.00 12.39 -11.36
N GLN A 111 -7.03 13.24 -11.02
CA GLN A 111 -6.69 13.64 -9.64
C GLN A 111 -6.49 12.40 -8.72
N PRO A 112 -5.60 11.46 -9.08
CA PRO A 112 -5.44 10.23 -8.31
C PRO A 112 -4.80 10.48 -6.95
N ASP A 113 -5.22 9.72 -5.96
CA ASP A 113 -4.52 9.57 -4.68
C ASP A 113 -3.76 8.23 -4.58
N LEU A 114 -3.91 7.37 -5.60
CA LEU A 114 -3.10 6.20 -5.83
C LEU A 114 -3.14 5.82 -7.31
N VAL A 115 -2.00 5.39 -7.85
CA VAL A 115 -1.91 4.80 -9.19
C VAL A 115 -1.40 3.36 -9.07
N ILE A 116 -2.05 2.43 -9.78
CA ILE A 116 -1.62 1.03 -9.90
C ILE A 116 -1.10 0.82 -11.33
N ALA A 117 0.19 0.54 -11.44
CA ALA A 117 0.93 0.52 -12.68
C ALA A 117 1.57 -0.85 -12.96
N SER A 118 1.77 -1.19 -14.24
CA SER A 118 2.47 -2.39 -14.64
C SER A 118 3.99 -2.18 -14.66
N ALA A 119 4.73 -3.11 -14.05
CA ALA A 119 6.19 -3.10 -14.07
C ALA A 119 6.78 -3.22 -15.49
N ASP A 120 6.05 -3.82 -16.43
CA ASP A 120 6.55 -4.03 -17.79
C ASP A 120 6.48 -2.77 -18.67
N HIS A 121 5.61 -1.80 -18.33
CA HIS A 121 5.30 -0.68 -19.24
C HIS A 121 5.36 0.70 -18.60
N HIS A 122 5.28 0.82 -17.28
CA HIS A 122 5.01 2.11 -16.65
C HIS A 122 6.09 2.58 -15.66
N GLU A 123 7.29 1.96 -15.61
CA GLU A 123 8.35 2.39 -14.66
C GLU A 123 8.69 3.87 -14.79
N LYS A 124 8.85 4.36 -16.04
CA LYS A 124 9.16 5.78 -16.29
C LYS A 124 8.00 6.69 -15.88
N LEU A 125 6.77 6.32 -16.21
CA LEU A 125 5.58 7.08 -15.85
C LEU A 125 5.38 7.07 -14.33
N ALA A 126 5.65 5.96 -13.66
CA ALA A 126 5.61 5.84 -12.21
C ALA A 126 6.55 6.84 -11.53
N ALA A 127 7.79 6.95 -12.00
CA ALA A 127 8.76 7.93 -11.50
C ALA A 127 8.24 9.38 -11.64
N GLN A 128 7.65 9.74 -12.78
CA GLN A 128 7.07 11.08 -13.01
C GLN A 128 5.86 11.37 -12.10
N LEU A 129 5.05 10.35 -11.82
CA LEU A 129 3.91 10.47 -10.90
C LEU A 129 4.39 10.64 -9.45
N GLU A 130 5.42 9.89 -9.06
CA GLU A 130 6.04 10.00 -7.73
C GLU A 130 6.71 11.37 -7.52
N GLU A 131 7.36 11.93 -8.55
CA GLU A 131 7.84 13.33 -8.53
C GLU A 131 6.70 14.34 -8.30
N SER A 132 5.50 13.99 -8.77
CA SER A 132 4.27 14.77 -8.53
C SER A 132 3.59 14.44 -7.18
N HIS A 133 4.27 13.72 -6.29
CA HIS A 133 3.79 13.31 -4.95
C HIS A 133 2.55 12.40 -4.98
N ILE A 134 2.36 11.66 -6.07
CA ILE A 134 1.30 10.65 -6.19
C ILE A 134 1.90 9.28 -5.87
N PRO A 135 1.38 8.55 -4.88
CA PRO A 135 1.85 7.20 -4.60
C PRO A 135 1.53 6.27 -5.77
N VAL A 136 2.51 5.43 -6.14
CA VAL A 136 2.38 4.47 -7.23
C VAL A 136 2.74 3.07 -6.75
N LEU A 137 1.87 2.10 -7.00
CA LEU A 137 2.14 0.67 -6.85
C LEU A 137 2.49 0.08 -8.22
N VAL A 138 3.72 -0.37 -8.38
CA VAL A 138 4.19 -1.01 -9.61
C VAL A 138 4.20 -2.51 -9.43
N LEU A 139 3.34 -3.22 -10.19
CA LEU A 139 3.05 -4.64 -10.02
C LEU A 139 3.38 -5.45 -11.28
N LYS A 140 3.90 -6.67 -11.08
CA LYS A 140 4.09 -7.69 -12.12
C LYS A 140 2.86 -8.58 -12.23
N THR A 141 2.62 -9.13 -13.45
CA THR A 141 1.46 -10.01 -13.71
C THR A 141 1.85 -11.23 -14.54
N LYS A 142 3.07 -11.77 -14.35
CA LYS A 142 3.64 -12.81 -15.22
C LYS A 142 3.44 -14.23 -14.70
N THR A 143 3.40 -14.40 -13.38
CA THR A 143 3.39 -15.72 -12.74
C THR A 143 2.16 -15.92 -11.86
N TYR A 144 1.88 -17.17 -11.51
CA TYR A 144 0.82 -17.49 -10.56
C TYR A 144 1.05 -16.85 -9.18
N ASP A 145 2.30 -16.76 -8.75
CA ASP A 145 2.63 -16.10 -7.49
C ASP A 145 2.40 -14.59 -7.57
N ASP A 146 2.62 -13.96 -8.74
CA ASP A 146 2.23 -12.55 -8.95
C ASP A 146 0.72 -12.36 -8.80
N VAL A 147 -0.10 -13.28 -9.36
CA VAL A 147 -1.56 -13.21 -9.23
C VAL A 147 -1.99 -13.23 -7.76
N LYS A 148 -1.48 -14.18 -6.98
CA LYS A 148 -1.80 -14.30 -5.55
C LYS A 148 -1.40 -13.04 -4.79
N ARG A 149 -0.16 -12.59 -4.96
CA ARG A 149 0.37 -11.39 -4.32
C ARG A 149 -0.44 -10.14 -4.69
N ASN A 150 -0.77 -9.97 -5.96
CA ASN A 150 -1.53 -8.81 -6.44
C ASN A 150 -2.93 -8.77 -5.84
N LEU A 151 -3.61 -9.91 -5.70
CA LEU A 151 -4.89 -9.98 -4.99
C LEU A 151 -4.76 -9.54 -3.52
N GLU A 152 -3.71 -9.98 -2.84
CA GLU A 152 -3.45 -9.57 -1.45
C GLU A 152 -3.12 -8.08 -1.33
N VAL A 153 -2.24 -7.56 -2.21
CA VAL A 153 -1.82 -6.15 -2.23
C VAL A 153 -3.00 -5.24 -2.55
N ILE A 154 -3.73 -5.55 -3.63
CA ILE A 154 -4.89 -4.76 -4.06
C ILE A 154 -6.04 -4.90 -3.06
N GLY A 155 -6.24 -6.08 -2.47
CA GLY A 155 -7.18 -6.28 -1.36
C GLY A 155 -6.87 -5.37 -0.17
N LYS A 156 -5.60 -5.23 0.23
CA LYS A 156 -5.20 -4.30 1.32
C LYS A 156 -5.43 -2.83 0.96
N VAL A 157 -5.36 -2.47 -0.31
CA VAL A 157 -5.63 -1.11 -0.80
C VAL A 157 -7.10 -0.76 -0.66
N TYR A 158 -7.97 -1.69 -0.97
CA TYR A 158 -9.44 -1.47 -0.95
C TYR A 158 -10.10 -1.84 0.38
N GLY A 159 -9.45 -2.63 1.25
CA GLY A 159 -9.91 -2.98 2.60
C GLY A 159 -10.82 -4.17 2.64
#